data_9839e03a1ccc22fae95e3ed71bbbfcbc
#
_entry.id   9839e03a1ccc22fae95e3ed71bbbfcbc
#
_cell.length_a   1.000
_cell.length_b   1.000
_cell.length_c   1.000
_cell.angle_alpha   90.00
_cell.angle_beta   90.00
_cell.angle_gamma   90.00
#
_symmetry.space_group_name_H-M   'P 1'
#
loop_
_entity.id
_entity.type
_entity.pdbx_description
1 polymer ?
#
loop_
_entity_poly.entity_id
_entity_poly.type
_entity_poly.pdbx_seq_one_letter_code
_entity_poly.pdbx_strand_id
1 'polypeptide(L)' 'MTTQTMQTIENIKEKAEVAGYTITDVARHAGFHPAQVSRYATGKTIPLVTTIRRLDESVDSLIQNRFKAIRGLLND' A
#
# COMPACT_ATOMS: atom_id res chain seq x y z
N MET A 1 -1.29 9.86 24.86
CA MET A 1 -1.12 8.50 24.70
C MET A 1 -1.41 8.01 23.31
N THR A 2 -0.55 7.28 22.81
CA THR A 2 -0.69 6.87 21.46
C THR A 2 -1.22 5.50 21.37
N THR A 3 -2.35 5.40 20.81
CA THR A 3 -2.85 4.11 20.47
C THR A 3 -2.22 3.74 19.17
N GLN A 4 -1.51 2.68 19.17
CA GLN A 4 -1.05 2.16 17.92
C GLN A 4 -2.22 1.64 17.16
N THR A 5 -2.60 2.37 16.16
CA THR A 5 -3.63 1.91 15.26
C THR A 5 -2.98 0.96 14.30
N MET A 6 -3.41 -0.28 14.31
CA MET A 6 -2.97 -1.22 13.31
C MET A 6 -3.44 -0.77 11.97
N GLN A 7 -2.50 -0.71 11.03
CA GLN A 7 -2.85 -0.41 9.67
C GLN A 7 -3.76 -1.49 9.11
N THR A 8 -4.77 -1.11 8.36
CA THR A 8 -5.71 -2.05 7.77
C THR A 8 -5.55 -2.06 6.25
N ILE A 9 -6.12 -3.08 5.63
CA ILE A 9 -6.14 -3.14 4.17
C ILE A 9 -6.86 -1.93 3.58
N GLU A 10 -7.94 -1.47 4.23
CA GLU A 10 -8.66 -0.29 3.78
C GLU A 10 -7.79 0.94 3.81
N ASN A 11 -7.04 1.13 4.89
CA ASN A 11 -6.14 2.28 5.01
C ASN A 11 -5.05 2.23 3.96
N ILE A 12 -4.49 1.05 3.71
CA ILE A 12 -3.46 0.88 2.70
C ILE A 12 -4.01 1.20 1.31
N LYS A 13 -5.22 0.72 1.03
CA LYS A 13 -5.88 0.99 -0.24
C LYS A 13 -6.12 2.49 -0.44
N GLU A 14 -6.64 3.17 0.59
CA GLU A 14 -6.85 4.61 0.53
C GLU A 14 -5.57 5.37 0.29
N LYS A 15 -4.53 5.00 1.02
CA LYS A 15 -3.23 5.63 0.91
C LYS A 15 -2.68 5.49 -0.51
N ALA A 16 -2.84 4.30 -1.09
CA ALA A 16 -2.40 4.05 -2.46
C ALA A 16 -3.20 4.89 -3.45
N GLU A 17 -4.51 4.96 -3.28
CA GLU A 17 -5.39 5.69 -4.19
C GLU A 17 -5.10 7.19 -4.18
N VAL A 18 -4.80 7.75 -3.02
CA VAL A 18 -4.41 9.15 -2.92
C VAL A 18 -3.17 9.43 -3.75
N ALA A 19 -2.26 8.48 -3.81
CA ALA A 19 -1.04 8.63 -4.59
C ALA A 19 -1.20 8.21 -6.06
N GLY A 20 -2.39 7.75 -6.45
CA GLY A 20 -2.66 7.37 -7.82
C GLY A 20 -2.36 5.92 -8.15
N TYR A 21 -2.26 5.07 -7.12
CA TYR A 21 -2.02 3.65 -7.31
C TYR A 21 -3.25 2.84 -6.91
N THR A 22 -3.37 1.64 -7.47
CA THR A 22 -4.43 0.71 -7.07
C THR A 22 -3.86 -0.28 -6.05
N ILE A 23 -4.75 -0.99 -5.36
CA ILE A 23 -4.31 -2.03 -4.45
C ILE A 23 -3.60 -3.15 -5.22
N THR A 24 -3.95 -3.35 -6.48
CA THR A 24 -3.27 -4.30 -7.34
C THR A 24 -1.81 -3.90 -7.55
N ASP A 25 -1.56 -2.60 -7.76
CA ASP A 25 -0.20 -2.09 -7.91
C ASP A 25 0.62 -2.37 -6.65
N VAL A 26 0.01 -2.14 -5.49
CA VAL A 26 0.67 -2.38 -4.20
C VAL A 26 0.99 -3.87 -4.05
N ALA A 27 0.03 -4.73 -4.39
CA ALA A 27 0.23 -6.18 -4.29
C ALA A 27 1.41 -6.63 -5.14
N ARG A 28 1.46 -6.19 -6.38
CA ARG A 28 2.54 -6.56 -7.30
C ARG A 28 3.89 -6.07 -6.79
N HIS A 29 3.94 -4.85 -6.31
CA HIS A 29 5.17 -4.27 -5.79
C HIS A 29 5.66 -5.04 -4.56
N ALA A 30 4.74 -5.50 -3.74
CA ALA A 30 5.07 -6.24 -2.52
C ALA A 30 5.37 -7.71 -2.78
N GLY A 31 5.14 -8.19 -4.00
CA GLY A 31 5.39 -9.58 -4.35
C GLY A 31 4.24 -10.52 -4.02
N PHE A 32 3.04 -9.99 -3.84
CA PHE A 32 1.86 -10.80 -3.58
C PHE A 32 1.04 -10.95 -4.85
N HIS A 33 0.32 -12.06 -4.94
CA HIS A 33 -0.62 -12.24 -6.03
C HIS A 33 -1.80 -11.28 -5.85
N PRO A 34 -2.18 -10.52 -6.88
CA PRO A 34 -3.28 -9.55 -6.74
C PRO A 34 -4.58 -10.15 -6.23
N ALA A 35 -4.90 -11.37 -6.64
CA ALA A 35 -6.13 -12.03 -6.19
C ALA A 35 -6.13 -12.26 -4.69
N GLN A 36 -4.98 -12.55 -4.12
CA GLN A 36 -4.84 -12.74 -2.68
C GLN A 36 -5.15 -11.46 -1.92
N VAL A 37 -4.59 -10.35 -2.37
CA VAL A 37 -4.82 -9.06 -1.73
C VAL A 37 -6.26 -8.60 -1.94
N SER A 38 -6.85 -8.92 -3.08
CA SER A 38 -8.26 -8.64 -3.32
C SER A 38 -9.16 -9.34 -2.31
N ARG A 39 -8.83 -10.57 -1.93
CA ARG A 39 -9.58 -11.28 -0.90
C ARG A 39 -9.48 -10.62 0.46
N TYR A 40 -8.32 -10.06 0.77
CA TYR A 40 -8.16 -9.27 2.00
C TYR A 40 -9.05 -8.03 1.94
N ALA A 41 -9.06 -7.35 0.82
CA ALA A 41 -9.83 -6.12 0.66
C ALA A 41 -11.34 -6.35 0.73
N THR A 42 -11.81 -7.52 0.32
CA THR A 42 -13.23 -7.85 0.38
C THR A 42 -13.63 -8.55 1.69
N GLY A 43 -12.68 -8.78 2.59
CA GLY A 43 -12.95 -9.40 3.87
C GLY A 43 -13.10 -10.90 3.84
N LYS A 44 -12.79 -11.54 2.72
CA LYS A 44 -12.92 -13.00 2.61
C LYS A 44 -11.81 -13.73 3.35
N THR A 45 -10.67 -13.08 3.53
CA THR A 45 -9.52 -13.63 4.22
C THR A 45 -8.92 -12.55 5.09
N ILE A 46 -8.50 -12.92 6.30
CA ILE A 46 -7.86 -11.98 7.21
C ILE A 46 -6.34 -12.09 7.01
N PRO A 47 -5.68 -10.98 6.65
CA PRO A 47 -4.24 -11.03 6.44
C PRO A 47 -3.48 -11.09 7.76
N LEU A 48 -2.29 -11.69 7.71
CA LEU A 48 -1.39 -11.68 8.86
C LEU A 48 -0.83 -10.29 9.06
N VAL A 49 -0.41 -10.00 10.30
CA VAL A 49 0.20 -8.70 10.62
C VAL A 49 1.44 -8.46 9.75
N THR A 50 2.24 -9.48 9.52
CA THR A 50 3.41 -9.36 8.67
C THR A 50 3.05 -9.03 7.23
N THR A 51 1.95 -9.58 6.74
CA THR A 51 1.45 -9.27 5.39
C THR A 51 1.02 -7.81 5.31
N ILE A 52 0.28 -7.34 6.30
CA ILE A 52 -0.15 -5.94 6.36
C ILE A 52 1.08 -5.02 6.37
N ARG A 53 2.08 -5.34 7.16
CA ARG A 53 3.30 -4.54 7.24
C ARG A 53 4.01 -4.47 5.89
N ARG A 54 4.12 -5.61 5.20
CA ARG A 54 4.77 -5.62 3.89
C ARG A 54 4.02 -4.80 2.87
N LEU A 55 2.70 -4.87 2.89
CA LEU A 55 1.88 -4.08 1.98
C LEU A 55 2.00 -2.59 2.31
N ASP A 56 2.01 -2.24 3.58
CA ASP A 56 2.15 -0.85 4.00
C ASP A 56 3.51 -0.28 3.60
N GLU A 57 4.58 -1.04 3.80
CA GLU A 57 5.92 -0.63 3.38
C GLU A 57 5.99 -0.47 1.87
N SER A 58 5.30 -1.34 1.15
CA SER A 58 5.27 -1.28 -0.30
C SER A 58 4.57 -0.02 -0.79
N VAL A 59 3.44 0.33 -0.19
CA VAL A 59 2.73 1.54 -0.61
C VAL A 59 3.55 2.78 -0.28
N ASP A 60 4.25 2.80 0.86
CA ASP A 60 5.13 3.91 1.20
C ASP A 60 6.25 4.06 0.17
N SER A 61 6.82 2.95 -0.25
CA SER A 61 7.87 2.95 -1.25
C SER A 61 7.38 3.50 -2.59
N LEU A 62 6.19 3.07 -3.00
CA LEU A 62 5.58 3.57 -4.24
C LEU A 62 5.33 5.07 -4.17
N ILE A 63 4.83 5.55 -3.04
CA ILE A 63 4.57 6.97 -2.83
C ILE A 63 5.86 7.76 -2.92
N GLN A 64 6.91 7.29 -2.27
CA GLN A 64 8.21 7.97 -2.29
C GLN A 64 8.80 8.00 -3.68
N ASN A 65 8.69 6.91 -4.43
CA ASN A 65 9.20 6.86 -5.79
C ASN A 65 8.49 7.87 -6.68
N ARG A 66 7.17 7.97 -6.55
CA ARG A 66 6.40 8.93 -7.32
C ARG A 66 6.77 10.37 -6.94
N PHE A 67 6.92 10.61 -5.64
CA PHE A 67 7.29 11.93 -5.15
C PHE A 67 8.66 12.36 -5.68
N LYS A 68 9.63 11.45 -5.65
CA LYS A 68 10.96 11.73 -6.19
C LYS A 68 10.92 12.05 -7.67
N ALA A 69 10.12 11.30 -8.43
CA ALA A 69 9.98 11.54 -9.86
C ALA A 69 9.41 12.93 -10.13
N ILE A 70 8.39 13.32 -9.36
CA ILE A 70 7.78 14.65 -9.52
C ILE A 70 8.77 15.74 -9.14
N ARG A 71 9.52 15.56 -8.05
CA ARG A 71 10.54 16.52 -7.63
C ARG A 71 11.62 16.68 -8.68
N GLY A 72 12.01 15.59 -9.31
CA GLY A 72 13.00 15.65 -10.38
C GLY A 72 12.55 16.52 -11.54
N LEU A 73 11.26 16.46 -11.87
CA LEU A 73 10.71 17.30 -12.91
C LEU A 73 10.70 18.77 -12.54
N LEU A 74 10.51 19.06 -11.25
CA LEU A 74 10.44 20.45 -10.78
C LEU A 74 11.80 21.08 -10.57
N ASN A 75 12.81 20.28 -10.35
CA ASN A 75 14.15 20.77 -10.04
C ASN A 75 15.05 20.95 -11.25
N ASP A 76 14.53 20.77 -12.41
CA ASP A 76 15.32 20.89 -13.64
C ASP A 76 15.48 22.32 -14.11
#